data_397870a92ff04f64fb0ba3f18937fc2a
#
_entry.id   397870a92ff04f64fb0ba3f18937fc2a
#
_cell.length_a   1.000
_cell.length_b   1.000
_cell.length_c   1.000
_cell.angle_alpha   90.00
_cell.angle_beta   90.00
_cell.angle_gamma   90.00
#
_symmetry.space_group_name_H-M   'P 1'
#
loop_
_entity.id
_entity.type
_entity.pdbx_description
1 polymer ?
#
loop_
_entity_poly.entity_id
_entity_poly.type
_entity_poly.pdbx_seq_one_letter_code
_entity_poly.pdbx_strand_id
1 'polypeptide(L)'
;ISLRIVQGFAAGGEWGGAALMAVEHAPAHKRGLFGGFPQIGVPLGMLLATLALAIVDGFTTEEQFTSWGWRIPFLLSVMLVVIGMIIRLGVSESPVMDELADADEQVRLPLVDMFRTSWRPLLQGMIIFAGNGVAGYMITGGYILSYTTNDLGLVRENILHLVSLA
;
A
#
# COMPACT_ATOMS: atom_id res chain seq x y z
N ILE A 1 1.00 -17.94 7.45
CA ILE A 1 0.34 -16.92 8.31
C ILE A 1 1.38 -15.95 8.86
N SER A 2 2.46 -16.42 9.52
CA SER A 2 3.47 -15.58 10.17
C SER A 2 4.09 -14.53 9.23
N LEU A 3 4.47 -14.94 8.01
CA LEU A 3 5.03 -14.02 7.00
C LEU A 3 4.04 -12.93 6.59
N ARG A 4 2.74 -13.22 6.58
CA ARG A 4 1.70 -12.22 6.26
C ARG A 4 1.54 -11.19 7.37
N ILE A 5 1.72 -11.58 8.63
CA ILE A 5 1.71 -10.66 9.76
C ILE A 5 2.92 -9.71 9.66
N VAL A 6 4.11 -10.25 9.42
CA VAL A 6 5.33 -9.45 9.24
C VAL A 6 5.19 -8.50 8.04
N GLN A 7 4.66 -8.98 6.92
CA GLN A 7 4.39 -8.16 5.74
C GLN A 7 3.40 -7.02 6.05
N GLY A 8 2.32 -7.30 6.77
CA GLY A 8 1.36 -6.28 7.17
C GLY A 8 1.96 -5.21 8.08
N PHE A 9 2.83 -5.62 8.99
CA PHE A 9 3.53 -4.70 9.89
C PHE A 9 4.50 -3.80 9.10
N ALA A 10 5.27 -4.37 8.18
CA ALA A 10 6.20 -3.63 7.33
C ALA A 10 5.44 -2.63 6.42
N ALA A 11 4.39 -3.07 5.75
CA ALA A 11 3.58 -2.23 4.87
C ALA A 11 2.89 -1.08 5.64
N GLY A 12 2.38 -1.36 6.86
CA GLY A 12 1.76 -0.33 7.70
C GLY A 12 2.75 0.76 8.13
N GLY A 13 3.96 0.37 8.51
CA GLY A 13 5.03 1.30 8.87
C GLY A 13 5.53 2.12 7.67
N GLU A 14 5.67 1.47 6.53
CA GLU A 14 6.12 2.12 5.30
C GLU A 14 5.12 3.16 4.80
N TRP A 15 3.84 2.81 4.73
CA TRP A 15 2.80 3.73 4.27
C TRP A 15 2.64 4.94 5.22
N GLY A 16 2.56 4.69 6.52
CA GLY A 16 2.45 5.75 7.52
C GLY A 16 3.67 6.67 7.52
N GLY A 17 4.88 6.11 7.45
CA GLY A 17 6.12 6.85 7.35
C GLY A 17 6.21 7.70 6.08
N ALA A 18 5.82 7.17 4.93
CA ALA A 18 5.80 7.90 3.67
C ALA A 18 4.82 9.09 3.71
N ALA A 19 3.62 8.89 4.25
CA ALA A 19 2.62 9.94 4.38
C ALA A 19 3.09 11.05 5.34
N LEU A 20 3.68 10.67 6.47
CA LEU A 20 4.21 11.60 7.46
C LEU A 20 5.35 12.44 6.87
N MET A 21 6.35 11.81 6.28
CA MET A 21 7.46 12.49 5.62
C MET A 21 6.98 13.45 4.53
N ALA A 22 6.03 13.04 3.71
CA ALA A 22 5.47 13.88 2.66
C ALA A 22 4.80 15.15 3.22
N VAL A 23 4.09 15.03 4.35
CA VAL A 23 3.40 16.16 4.99
C VAL A 23 4.37 17.07 5.74
N GLU A 24 5.37 16.51 6.43
CA GLU A 24 6.32 17.27 7.23
C GLU A 24 7.30 18.11 6.39
N HIS A 25 7.73 17.57 5.23
CA HIS A 25 8.56 18.31 4.28
C HIS A 25 7.76 19.27 3.38
N ALA A 26 6.43 19.22 3.41
CA ALA A 26 5.60 20.05 2.55
C ALA A 26 5.38 21.47 3.12
N PRO A 27 5.36 22.50 2.25
CA PRO A 27 4.91 23.83 2.66
C PRO A 27 3.50 23.77 3.26
N ALA A 28 3.23 24.58 4.30
CA ALA A 28 1.97 24.52 5.07
C ALA A 28 0.71 24.54 4.19
N HIS A 29 0.71 25.36 3.12
CA HIS A 29 -0.43 25.49 2.20
C HIS A 29 -0.57 24.33 1.21
N LYS A 30 0.40 23.40 1.12
CA LYS A 30 0.39 22.23 0.21
C LYS A 30 0.39 20.89 0.94
N ARG A 31 0.33 20.86 2.24
CA ARG A 31 0.39 19.63 3.04
C ARG A 31 -0.66 18.59 2.61
N GLY A 32 -1.88 19.04 2.31
CA GLY A 32 -2.94 18.15 1.83
C GLY A 32 -2.61 17.50 0.47
N LEU A 33 -2.03 18.26 -0.45
CA LEU A 33 -1.60 17.73 -1.76
C LEU A 33 -0.49 16.69 -1.58
N PHE A 34 0.55 17.03 -0.82
CA PHE A 34 1.69 16.13 -0.60
C PHE A 34 1.29 14.86 0.17
N GLY A 35 0.39 14.97 1.15
CA GLY A 35 -0.16 13.81 1.87
C GLY A 35 -1.01 12.88 0.99
N GLY A 36 -1.50 13.36 -0.17
CA GLY A 36 -2.20 12.55 -1.15
C GLY A 36 -1.28 11.68 -2.04
N PHE A 37 0.00 12.03 -2.20
CA PHE A 37 0.92 11.27 -3.07
C PHE A 37 1.06 9.79 -2.72
N PRO A 38 1.17 9.37 -1.45
CA PRO A 38 1.24 7.95 -1.12
C PRO A 38 0.02 7.16 -1.59
N GLN A 39 -1.16 7.78 -1.66
CA GLN A 39 -2.38 7.14 -2.15
C GLN A 39 -2.35 6.87 -3.66
N ILE A 40 -1.70 7.72 -4.44
CA ILE A 40 -1.50 7.52 -5.88
C ILE A 40 -0.57 6.32 -6.15
N GLY A 41 0.32 6.02 -5.22
CA GLY A 41 1.24 4.88 -5.32
C GLY A 41 0.54 3.54 -5.46
N VAL A 42 -0.62 3.35 -4.81
CA VAL A 42 -1.38 2.08 -4.87
C VAL A 42 -1.91 1.78 -6.28
N PRO A 43 -2.71 2.65 -6.93
CA PRO A 43 -3.20 2.39 -8.28
C PRO A 43 -2.07 2.37 -9.32
N LEU A 44 -1.05 3.21 -9.19
CA LEU A 44 0.12 3.16 -10.07
C LEU A 44 0.89 1.85 -9.92
N GLY A 45 1.07 1.35 -8.71
CA GLY A 45 1.70 0.05 -8.46
C GLY A 45 0.92 -1.10 -9.09
N MET A 46 -0.40 -1.09 -8.97
CA MET A 46 -1.27 -2.08 -9.62
C MET A 46 -1.15 -2.01 -11.16
N LEU A 47 -1.19 -0.81 -11.73
CA LEU A 47 -1.03 -0.60 -13.16
C LEU A 47 0.31 -1.12 -13.67
N LEU A 48 1.40 -0.78 -13.00
CA LEU A 48 2.74 -1.25 -13.36
C LEU A 48 2.88 -2.77 -13.24
N ALA A 49 2.34 -3.36 -12.18
CA ALA A 49 2.36 -4.81 -11.99
C ALA A 49 1.57 -5.54 -13.09
N THR A 50 0.38 -5.06 -13.41
CA THR A 50 -0.47 -5.63 -14.47
C THR A 50 0.21 -5.48 -15.84
N LEU A 51 0.79 -4.32 -16.12
CA LEU A 51 1.53 -4.07 -17.36
C LEU A 51 2.75 -4.98 -17.49
N ALA A 52 3.53 -5.14 -16.42
CA ALA A 52 4.68 -6.03 -16.41
C ALA A 52 4.28 -7.48 -16.66
N LEU A 53 3.19 -7.95 -16.04
CA LEU A 53 2.65 -9.28 -16.30
C LEU A 53 2.17 -9.43 -17.75
N ALA A 54 1.43 -8.46 -18.28
CA ALA A 54 0.93 -8.50 -19.65
C ALA A 54 2.08 -8.50 -20.69
N ILE A 55 3.13 -7.74 -20.43
CA ILE A 55 4.32 -7.73 -21.29
C ILE A 55 4.99 -9.12 -21.29
N VAL A 56 5.20 -9.70 -20.11
CA VAL A 56 5.84 -11.02 -20.02
C VAL A 56 4.97 -12.08 -20.67
N ASP A 57 3.67 -12.07 -20.44
CA ASP A 57 2.71 -13.00 -21.06
C ASP A 57 2.74 -12.89 -22.60
N GLY A 58 2.78 -11.69 -23.13
CA GLY A 58 2.86 -11.45 -24.58
C GLY A 58 4.17 -11.90 -25.25
N PHE A 59 5.26 -12.03 -24.49
CA PHE A 59 6.56 -12.50 -24.99
C PHE A 59 6.89 -13.96 -24.66
N THR A 60 6.02 -14.65 -23.92
CA THR A 60 6.23 -16.05 -23.50
C THR A 60 5.09 -16.93 -23.99
N THR A 61 5.37 -18.21 -24.21
CA THR A 61 4.31 -19.21 -24.40
C THR A 61 3.67 -19.55 -23.05
N GLU A 62 2.47 -20.13 -23.05
CA GLU A 62 1.76 -20.53 -21.83
C GLU A 62 2.61 -21.46 -20.94
N GLU A 63 3.35 -22.39 -21.55
CA GLU A 63 4.27 -23.27 -20.84
C GLU A 63 5.47 -22.51 -20.24
N GLN A 64 6.03 -21.54 -20.98
CA GLN A 64 7.12 -20.71 -20.49
C GLN A 64 6.65 -19.78 -19.37
N PHE A 65 5.48 -19.17 -19.53
CA PHE A 65 4.89 -18.30 -18.51
C PHE A 65 4.67 -19.06 -17.20
N THR A 66 4.03 -20.22 -17.26
CA THR A 66 3.72 -21.02 -16.06
C THR A 66 4.96 -21.63 -15.40
N SER A 67 6.02 -21.94 -16.16
CA SER A 67 7.24 -22.53 -15.59
C SER A 67 8.16 -21.51 -14.95
N TRP A 68 8.44 -20.37 -15.60
CA TRP A 68 9.41 -19.37 -15.14
C TRP A 68 8.99 -17.92 -15.37
N GLY A 69 8.21 -17.63 -16.42
CA GLY A 69 7.90 -16.30 -16.90
C GLY A 69 7.24 -15.43 -15.81
N TRP A 70 6.33 -16.00 -15.03
CA TRP A 70 5.65 -15.29 -13.93
C TRP A 70 6.60 -14.74 -12.86
N ARG A 71 7.84 -15.25 -12.77
CA ARG A 71 8.84 -14.78 -11.81
C ARG A 71 9.50 -13.47 -12.23
N ILE A 72 9.50 -13.14 -13.50
CA ILE A 72 10.17 -11.94 -14.04
C ILE A 72 9.64 -10.65 -13.40
N PRO A 73 8.33 -10.39 -13.29
CA PRO A 73 7.82 -9.20 -12.64
C PRO A 73 8.23 -9.10 -11.16
N PHE A 74 8.33 -10.23 -10.46
CA PHE A 74 8.82 -10.26 -9.08
C PHE A 74 10.31 -9.93 -8.98
N LEU A 75 11.12 -10.38 -9.92
CA LEU A 75 12.55 -10.02 -9.98
C LEU A 75 12.74 -8.55 -10.34
N LEU A 76 11.92 -8.01 -11.25
CA LEU A 76 11.93 -6.58 -11.56
C LEU A 76 11.54 -5.72 -10.35
N SER A 77 10.68 -6.21 -9.46
CA SER A 77 10.33 -5.49 -8.23
C SER A 77 11.53 -5.27 -7.29
N VAL A 78 12.56 -6.12 -7.35
CA VAL A 78 13.81 -5.92 -6.60
C VAL A 78 14.49 -4.62 -7.00
N MET A 79 14.46 -4.26 -8.29
CA MET A 79 15.00 -2.97 -8.76
C MET A 79 14.25 -1.78 -8.13
N LEU A 80 12.92 -1.88 -8.03
CA LEU A 80 12.10 -0.84 -7.38
C LEU A 80 12.43 -0.72 -5.89
N VAL A 81 12.67 -1.85 -5.20
CA VAL A 81 13.10 -1.85 -3.80
C VAL A 81 14.45 -1.15 -3.64
N VAL A 82 15.42 -1.45 -4.52
CA VAL A 82 16.74 -0.80 -4.49
C VAL A 82 16.62 0.70 -4.75
N ILE A 83 15.84 1.11 -5.76
CA ILE A 83 15.59 2.53 -6.06
C ILE A 83 14.92 3.22 -4.85
N GLY A 84 13.89 2.61 -4.27
CA GLY A 84 13.23 3.12 -3.08
C GLY A 84 14.18 3.28 -1.89
N MET A 85 15.08 2.31 -1.69
CA MET A 85 16.09 2.38 -0.64
C MET A 85 17.08 3.52 -0.87
N ILE A 86 17.56 3.71 -2.12
CA ILE A 86 18.47 4.80 -2.47
C ILE A 86 17.80 6.15 -2.22
N ILE A 87 16.56 6.32 -2.64
CA ILE A 87 15.78 7.54 -2.39
C ILE A 87 15.67 7.79 -0.88
N ARG A 88 15.30 6.76 -0.12
CA ARG A 88 15.12 6.87 1.32
C ARG A 88 16.41 7.23 2.08
N LEU A 89 17.54 6.71 1.65
CA LEU A 89 18.85 7.06 2.22
C LEU A 89 19.30 8.48 1.84
N GLY A 90 18.76 9.05 0.76
CA GLY A 90 19.05 10.41 0.31
C GLY A 90 18.14 11.49 0.90
N VAL A 91 17.06 11.10 1.58
CA VAL A 91 16.14 12.06 2.23
C VAL A 91 16.63 12.33 3.64
N SER A 92 16.78 13.61 4.00
CA SER A 92 17.13 14.06 5.36
C SER A 92 15.99 13.72 6.35
N GLU A 93 16.33 13.68 7.64
CA GLU A 93 15.32 13.64 8.72
C GLU A 93 14.29 14.75 8.56
N SER A 94 13.10 14.56 9.09
CA SER A 94 12.07 15.58 9.00
C SER A 94 12.42 16.76 9.91
N PRO A 95 12.09 18.01 9.51
CA PRO A 95 12.34 19.19 10.36
C PRO A 95 11.74 19.06 11.76
N VAL A 96 10.61 18.35 11.88
CA VAL A 96 9.94 18.10 13.18
C VAL A 96 10.78 17.16 14.05
N MET A 97 11.42 16.15 13.46
CA MET A 97 12.30 15.23 14.20
C MET A 97 13.58 15.94 14.67
N ASP A 98 14.12 16.84 13.85
CA ASP A 98 15.28 17.67 14.23
C ASP A 98 14.92 18.58 15.40
N GLU A 99 13.77 19.26 15.37
CA GLU A 99 13.27 20.09 16.47
C GLU A 99 13.09 19.29 17.77
N LEU A 100 12.53 18.06 17.69
CA LEU A 100 12.36 17.17 18.84
C LEU A 100 13.70 16.66 19.39
N ALA A 101 14.68 16.45 18.51
CA ALA A 101 16.03 16.07 18.91
C ALA A 101 16.72 17.19 19.68
N ASP A 102 16.60 18.42 19.20
CA ASP A 102 17.18 19.62 19.82
C ASP A 102 16.52 19.93 21.18
N ALA A 103 15.23 19.62 21.33
CA ALA A 103 14.50 19.80 22.58
C ALA A 103 14.72 18.68 23.62
N ASP A 104 15.47 17.62 23.28
CA ASP A 104 15.63 16.39 24.10
C ASP A 104 14.29 15.72 24.49
N GLU A 105 13.26 15.91 23.64
CA GLU A 105 11.91 15.37 23.84
C GLU A 105 11.68 14.04 23.11
N GLN A 106 12.73 13.42 22.60
CA GLN A 106 12.61 12.13 21.90
C GLN A 106 12.20 10.99 22.86
N VAL A 107 11.10 10.33 22.52
CA VAL A 107 10.63 9.16 23.29
C VAL A 107 11.50 7.96 23.01
N ARG A 108 12.11 7.37 24.03
CA ARG A 108 13.01 6.20 23.89
C ARG A 108 12.33 4.95 23.34
N LEU A 109 11.06 4.76 23.65
CA LEU A 109 10.27 3.59 23.24
C LEU A 109 8.89 4.04 22.71
N PRO A 110 8.83 4.63 21.51
CA PRO A 110 7.59 5.21 20.98
C PRO A 110 6.42 4.23 20.90
N LEU A 111 6.68 2.95 20.55
CA LEU A 111 5.64 1.92 20.47
C LEU A 111 5.03 1.62 21.84
N VAL A 112 5.86 1.47 22.87
CA VAL A 112 5.37 1.17 24.23
C VAL A 112 4.55 2.34 24.78
N ASP A 113 5.00 3.57 24.55
CA ASP A 113 4.30 4.77 24.99
C ASP A 113 2.97 4.93 24.23
N MET A 114 2.95 4.71 22.93
CA MET A 114 1.74 4.70 22.11
C MET A 114 0.70 3.70 22.64
N PHE A 115 1.11 2.46 22.95
CA PHE A 115 0.20 1.45 23.51
C PHE A 115 -0.29 1.78 24.91
N ARG A 116 0.51 2.49 25.72
CA ARG A 116 0.12 2.89 27.07
C ARG A 116 -0.80 4.10 27.08
N THR A 117 -0.46 5.11 26.29
CA THR A 117 -1.12 6.43 26.35
C THR A 117 -2.23 6.55 25.34
N SER A 118 -2.11 5.94 24.17
CA SER A 118 -3.00 6.16 23.01
C SER A 118 -3.69 4.89 22.50
N TRP A 119 -3.87 3.87 23.35
CA TRP A 119 -4.48 2.60 22.93
C TRP A 119 -5.91 2.73 22.39
N ARG A 120 -6.72 3.67 22.93
CA ARG A 120 -8.10 3.91 22.47
C ARG A 120 -8.13 4.50 21.05
N PRO A 121 -7.44 5.61 20.74
CA PRO A 121 -7.31 6.11 19.37
C PRO A 121 -6.73 5.08 18.41
N LEU A 122 -5.77 4.27 18.87
CA LEU A 122 -5.19 3.19 18.08
C LEU A 122 -6.24 2.17 17.67
N LEU A 123 -7.02 1.64 18.62
CA LEU A 123 -8.11 0.71 18.32
C LEU A 123 -9.18 1.31 17.42
N GLN A 124 -9.56 2.56 17.65
CA GLN A 124 -10.51 3.25 16.78
C GLN A 124 -9.99 3.36 15.35
N GLY A 125 -8.74 3.76 15.18
CA GLY A 125 -8.09 3.83 13.87
C GLY A 125 -8.02 2.46 13.18
N MET A 126 -7.67 1.41 13.91
CA MET A 126 -7.65 0.04 13.39
C MET A 126 -9.03 -0.43 12.91
N ILE A 127 -10.08 -0.17 13.68
CA ILE A 127 -11.47 -0.55 13.32
C ILE A 127 -11.93 0.22 12.09
N ILE A 128 -11.68 1.52 12.03
CA ILE A 128 -12.04 2.37 10.87
C ILE A 128 -11.31 1.90 9.62
N PHE A 129 -10.01 1.66 9.72
CA PHE A 129 -9.20 1.21 8.59
C PHE A 129 -9.60 -0.20 8.12
N ALA A 130 -9.81 -1.13 9.05
CA ALA A 130 -10.29 -2.47 8.74
C ALA A 130 -11.68 -2.44 8.09
N GLY A 131 -12.60 -1.61 8.61
CA GLY A 131 -13.93 -1.43 8.04
C GLY A 131 -13.88 -0.90 6.61
N ASN A 132 -13.04 0.11 6.35
CA ASN A 132 -12.83 0.63 5.01
C ASN A 132 -12.26 -0.43 4.05
N GLY A 133 -11.27 -1.21 4.51
CA GLY A 133 -10.67 -2.29 3.72
C GLY A 133 -11.67 -3.40 3.38
N VAL A 134 -12.50 -3.80 4.34
CA VAL A 134 -13.56 -4.80 4.12
C VAL A 134 -14.61 -4.26 3.15
N ALA A 135 -15.09 -3.04 3.34
CA ALA A 135 -16.06 -2.41 2.43
C ALA A 135 -15.52 -2.30 1.01
N GLY A 136 -14.27 -1.84 0.84
CA GLY A 136 -13.61 -1.77 -0.46
C GLY A 136 -13.52 -3.14 -1.14
N TYR A 137 -13.07 -4.17 -0.42
CA TYR A 137 -12.98 -5.52 -0.96
C TYR A 137 -14.36 -6.10 -1.33
N MET A 138 -15.39 -5.86 -0.53
CA MET A 138 -16.76 -6.28 -0.82
C MET A 138 -17.29 -5.64 -2.09
N ILE A 139 -17.03 -4.34 -2.28
CA ILE A 139 -17.55 -3.58 -3.43
C ILE A 139 -16.74 -3.89 -4.70
N THR A 140 -15.39 -3.89 -4.62
CA THR A 140 -14.53 -3.86 -5.83
C THR A 140 -14.21 -5.21 -6.44
N GLY A 141 -14.48 -6.32 -5.80
CA GLY A 141 -14.15 -7.53 -6.53
C GLY A 141 -14.37 -8.87 -5.84
N GLY A 142 -14.34 -8.92 -4.54
CA GLY A 142 -14.43 -10.22 -3.89
C GLY A 142 -15.87 -10.74 -3.85
N TYR A 143 -16.69 -10.10 -3.04
CA TYR A 143 -18.03 -10.57 -2.75
C TYR A 143 -19.02 -10.30 -3.90
N ILE A 144 -19.04 -9.08 -4.43
CA ILE A 144 -20.00 -8.71 -5.50
C ILE A 144 -19.80 -9.60 -6.73
N LEU A 145 -18.55 -9.83 -7.15
CA LEU A 145 -18.27 -10.68 -8.28
C LEU A 145 -18.74 -12.13 -8.04
N SER A 146 -18.47 -12.67 -6.84
CA SER A 146 -18.89 -14.02 -6.46
C SER A 146 -20.41 -14.13 -6.39
N TYR A 147 -21.07 -13.22 -5.71
CA TYR A 147 -22.51 -13.20 -5.54
C TYR A 147 -23.26 -13.06 -6.87
N THR A 148 -22.84 -12.11 -7.72
CA THR A 148 -23.51 -11.88 -9.01
C THR A 148 -23.33 -13.04 -9.99
N THR A 149 -22.19 -13.70 -9.97
CA THR A 149 -21.93 -14.85 -10.87
C THR A 149 -22.52 -16.15 -10.35
N ASN A 150 -22.40 -16.42 -9.05
CA ASN A 150 -22.82 -17.73 -8.50
C ASN A 150 -24.30 -17.75 -8.07
N ASP A 151 -24.79 -16.68 -7.47
CA ASP A 151 -26.16 -16.64 -6.92
C ASP A 151 -27.17 -16.03 -7.92
N LEU A 152 -26.77 -15.01 -8.67
CA LEU A 152 -27.64 -14.35 -9.66
C LEU A 152 -27.45 -14.88 -11.07
N GLY A 153 -26.46 -15.73 -11.34
CA GLY A 153 -26.21 -16.35 -12.64
C GLY A 153 -25.83 -15.34 -13.75
N LEU A 154 -25.34 -14.15 -13.38
CA LEU A 154 -24.97 -13.12 -14.34
C LEU A 154 -23.64 -13.44 -15.01
N VAL A 155 -23.47 -12.99 -16.25
CA VAL A 155 -22.23 -13.19 -17.01
C VAL A 155 -21.10 -12.42 -16.36
N ARG A 156 -20.04 -13.12 -15.97
CA ARG A 156 -18.87 -12.57 -15.27
C ARG A 156 -18.23 -11.36 -15.99
N GLU A 157 -18.18 -11.43 -17.31
CA GLU A 157 -17.58 -10.39 -18.15
C GLU A 157 -18.30 -9.04 -18.00
N ASN A 158 -19.64 -9.04 -17.99
CA ASN A 158 -20.43 -7.84 -17.80
C ASN A 158 -20.21 -7.22 -16.41
N ILE A 159 -20.06 -8.05 -15.39
CA ILE A 159 -19.82 -7.58 -14.03
C ILE A 159 -18.40 -7.00 -13.89
N LEU A 160 -17.40 -7.62 -14.52
CA LEU A 160 -16.04 -7.07 -14.53
C LEU A 160 -15.98 -5.70 -15.19
N HIS A 161 -16.71 -5.49 -16.29
CA HIS A 161 -16.80 -4.17 -16.92
C HIS A 161 -17.43 -3.13 -15.98
N LEU A 162 -18.51 -3.47 -15.27
CA LEU A 162 -19.14 -2.55 -14.32
C LEU A 162 -18.23 -2.23 -13.15
N VAL A 163 -17.54 -3.21 -12.59
CA VAL A 163 -16.58 -3.02 -11.49
C VAL A 163 -15.37 -2.19 -11.95
N SER A 164 -14.95 -2.30 -13.21
CA SER A 164 -13.82 -1.50 -13.72
C SER A 164 -14.16 -0.01 -13.95
N LEU A 165 -15.45 0.33 -13.98
CA LEU A 165 -15.94 1.71 -14.14
C LEU A 165 -16.25 2.38 -12.78
N ALA A 166 -16.26 1.61 -11.68
CA ALA A 166 -16.54 2.11 -10.33
C ALA A 166 -15.26 2.49 -9.57
#